data_77c3c10189f76808bc4323da2306675d
#
_entry.id   77c3c10189f76808bc4323da2306675d
#
_cell.length_a   1.000
_cell.length_b   1.000
_cell.length_c   1.000
_cell.angle_alpha   90.00
_cell.angle_beta   90.00
_cell.angle_gamma   90.00
#
_symmetry.space_group_name_H-M   'P 1'
#
loop_
_entity.id
_entity.type
_entity.pdbx_description
1 polymer ?
#
loop_
_entity_poly.entity_id
_entity_poly.type
_entity_poly.pdbx_seq_one_letter_code
_entity_poly.pdbx_strand_id
1 'polypeptide(L)'
;VAYITTDVNAKLNLFKDAQIADTDLVAPMLPEAMERRWHIDRFMDGTVFFLEFNHREGRITKNKNFRRAMQLAQDPSELVYKVLKEAAYIPAESLFPSWIQGAGDLFRKQHPPIKHQMDIEKAREYLELARKELGLDAWPPIVLLTGDTPVSTLSAEYYQELFKRNLGLEMRIDLQTFKQRLAKMTSGEFDLVLSGWGPDYDDALTFGDLFSSWNLNNRGRYDSAE
;
A
#
# COMPACT_ATOMS: atom_id res chain seq x y z
N VAL A 1 -9.21 -30.29 12.04
CA VAL A 1 -8.82 -29.30 13.05
C VAL A 1 -8.28 -28.08 12.29
N ALA A 2 -8.74 -26.89 12.62
CA ALA A 2 -8.23 -25.63 12.05
C ALA A 2 -7.25 -25.02 13.04
N TYR A 3 -6.05 -24.67 12.58
CA TYR A 3 -5.06 -23.94 13.36
C TYR A 3 -5.12 -22.46 12.96
N ILE A 4 -5.20 -21.58 13.95
CA ILE A 4 -5.21 -20.13 13.74
C ILE A 4 -3.92 -19.57 14.32
N THR A 5 -2.99 -19.15 13.44
CA THR A 5 -1.76 -18.46 13.83
C THR A 5 -1.40 -17.43 12.78
N THR A 6 -0.88 -16.28 13.21
CA THR A 6 -0.33 -15.22 12.35
C THR A 6 1.19 -15.31 12.22
N ASP A 7 1.85 -16.14 13.04
CA ASP A 7 3.29 -16.33 13.00
C ASP A 7 3.67 -17.31 11.90
N VAL A 8 4.42 -16.83 10.89
CA VAL A 8 4.82 -17.62 9.72
C VAL A 8 5.79 -18.76 10.08
N ASN A 9 6.62 -18.60 11.11
CA ASN A 9 7.51 -19.68 11.58
C ASN A 9 6.72 -20.76 12.30
N ALA A 10 5.72 -20.38 13.08
CA ALA A 10 4.82 -21.34 13.72
C ALA A 10 4.04 -22.14 12.65
N LYS A 11 3.53 -21.48 11.59
CA LYS A 11 2.91 -22.19 10.46
C LYS A 11 3.89 -23.17 9.81
N LEU A 12 5.11 -22.72 9.52
CA LEU A 12 6.12 -23.57 8.91
C LEU A 12 6.45 -24.81 9.76
N ASN A 13 6.51 -24.66 11.09
CA ASN A 13 6.72 -25.79 11.99
C ASN A 13 5.54 -26.78 11.98
N LEU A 14 4.30 -26.29 11.99
CA LEU A 14 3.12 -27.13 11.85
C LEU A 14 3.12 -27.91 10.52
N PHE A 15 3.59 -27.30 9.44
CA PHE A 15 3.75 -27.96 8.16
C PHE A 15 4.84 -29.04 8.20
N LYS A 16 6.01 -28.74 8.79
CA LYS A 16 7.11 -29.69 8.97
C LYS A 16 6.69 -30.91 9.78
N ASP A 17 5.83 -30.70 10.78
CA ASP A 17 5.29 -31.74 11.67
C ASP A 17 4.07 -32.46 11.05
N ALA A 18 3.76 -32.21 9.77
CA ALA A 18 2.62 -32.76 9.03
C ALA A 18 1.25 -32.53 9.71
N GLN A 19 1.13 -31.46 10.48
CA GLN A 19 -0.12 -31.08 11.15
C GLN A 19 -1.03 -30.23 10.26
N ILE A 20 -0.46 -29.58 9.24
CA ILE A 20 -1.16 -28.86 8.18
C ILE A 20 -0.64 -29.27 6.81
N ALA A 21 -1.47 -29.16 5.78
CA ALA A 21 -1.17 -29.62 4.42
C ALA A 21 -0.38 -28.59 3.59
N ASP A 22 -0.52 -27.29 3.90
CA ASP A 22 0.10 -26.19 3.18
C ASP A 22 0.52 -25.08 4.16
N THR A 23 1.46 -24.24 3.72
CA THR A 23 1.91 -23.08 4.49
C THR A 23 2.40 -21.97 3.56
N ASP A 24 2.27 -20.73 4.01
CA ASP A 24 2.87 -19.59 3.31
C ASP A 24 4.41 -19.63 3.50
N LEU A 25 5.13 -19.27 2.43
CA LEU A 25 6.58 -19.09 2.46
C LEU A 25 6.93 -17.61 2.27
N VAL A 26 7.77 -17.10 3.14
CA VAL A 26 8.43 -15.80 2.98
C VAL A 26 9.85 -16.00 2.47
N ALA A 27 10.46 -14.96 1.88
CA ALA A 27 11.76 -15.04 1.23
C ALA A 27 12.85 -15.79 2.03
N PRO A 28 13.03 -15.57 3.35
CA PRO A 28 14.04 -16.31 4.14
C PRO A 28 13.81 -17.82 4.25
N MET A 29 12.58 -18.31 3.99
CA MET A 29 12.23 -19.74 4.08
C MET A 29 12.44 -20.49 2.75
N LEU A 30 12.55 -19.77 1.63
CA LEU A 30 12.69 -20.37 0.31
C LEU A 30 13.91 -21.30 0.16
N PRO A 31 15.11 -20.97 0.67
CA PRO A 31 16.27 -21.87 0.58
C PRO A 31 16.00 -23.24 1.22
N GLU A 32 15.40 -23.28 2.42
CA GLU A 32 15.04 -24.55 3.08
C GLU A 32 13.99 -25.33 2.28
N ALA A 33 12.97 -24.66 1.78
CA ALA A 33 11.92 -25.28 0.97
C ALA A 33 12.48 -25.92 -0.32
N MET A 34 13.42 -25.24 -0.98
CA MET A 34 14.09 -25.73 -2.17
C MET A 34 15.04 -26.92 -1.85
N GLU A 35 15.83 -26.85 -0.78
CA GLU A 35 16.72 -27.94 -0.33
C GLU A 35 15.91 -29.20 -0.01
N ARG A 36 14.77 -29.04 0.67
CA ARG A 36 13.84 -30.14 1.01
C ARG A 36 12.99 -30.61 -0.15
N ARG A 37 13.09 -29.95 -1.33
CA ARG A 37 12.31 -30.23 -2.54
C ARG A 37 10.80 -30.22 -2.30
N TRP A 38 10.31 -29.31 -1.47
CA TRP A 38 8.88 -29.12 -1.28
C TRP A 38 8.26 -28.60 -2.58
N HIS A 39 7.01 -28.98 -2.81
CA HIS A 39 6.25 -28.39 -3.90
C HIS A 39 5.92 -26.93 -3.55
N ILE A 40 6.33 -26.00 -4.42
CA ILE A 40 6.16 -24.57 -4.22
C ILE A 40 5.26 -24.05 -5.35
N ASP A 41 4.05 -23.63 -4.99
CA ASP A 41 3.16 -22.93 -5.89
C ASP A 41 3.32 -21.43 -5.72
N ARG A 42 3.22 -20.71 -6.83
CA ARG A 42 3.18 -19.25 -6.86
C ARG A 42 1.91 -18.80 -7.55
N PHE A 43 1.12 -18.02 -6.86
CA PHE A 43 -0.06 -17.39 -7.43
C PHE A 43 -0.14 -15.93 -7.01
N MET A 44 -0.85 -15.13 -7.81
CA MET A 44 -1.20 -13.75 -7.46
C MET A 44 -2.62 -13.74 -6.95
N ASP A 45 -2.81 -13.31 -5.70
CA ASP A 45 -4.13 -13.13 -5.09
C ASP A 45 -4.83 -11.84 -5.59
N GLY A 46 -4.10 -11.04 -6.36
CA GLY A 46 -4.59 -9.81 -6.96
C GLY A 46 -4.68 -8.62 -6.03
N THR A 47 -4.20 -8.74 -4.80
CA THR A 47 -4.16 -7.62 -3.87
C THR A 47 -3.27 -6.50 -4.38
N VAL A 48 -3.79 -5.27 -4.38
CA VAL A 48 -3.02 -4.05 -4.66
C VAL A 48 -2.83 -3.27 -3.37
N PHE A 49 -1.58 -2.96 -3.06
CA PHE A 49 -1.22 -2.13 -1.90
C PHE A 49 -0.97 -0.69 -2.36
N PHE A 50 -1.42 0.26 -1.56
CA PHE A 50 -1.32 1.69 -1.88
C PHE A 50 -1.25 2.55 -0.62
N LEU A 51 -0.77 3.79 -0.79
CA LEU A 51 -0.90 4.85 0.20
C LEU A 51 -2.20 5.62 -0.06
N GLU A 52 -3.11 5.60 0.91
CA GLU A 52 -4.36 6.35 0.87
C GLU A 52 -4.22 7.63 1.67
N PHE A 53 -4.68 8.74 1.10
CA PHE A 53 -4.68 10.05 1.74
C PHE A 53 -6.00 10.32 2.47
N ASN A 54 -5.92 10.99 3.61
CA ASN A 54 -7.09 11.49 4.31
C ASN A 54 -7.53 12.84 3.73
N HIS A 55 -8.72 12.87 3.11
CA HIS A 55 -9.27 14.06 2.48
C HIS A 55 -10.25 14.85 3.37
N ARG A 56 -10.34 14.51 4.67
CA ARG A 56 -11.21 15.24 5.60
C ARG A 56 -10.75 16.68 5.78
N GLU A 57 -11.70 17.55 6.12
CA GLU A 57 -11.40 18.94 6.43
C GLU A 57 -10.34 19.05 7.56
N GLY A 58 -9.49 20.06 7.42
CA GLY A 58 -8.38 20.30 8.34
C GLY A 58 -7.16 19.37 8.17
N ARG A 59 -7.21 18.39 7.26
CA ARG A 59 -6.04 17.54 6.94
C ARG A 59 -5.19 18.16 5.84
N ILE A 60 -3.87 18.24 6.07
CA ILE A 60 -2.94 18.75 5.05
C ILE A 60 -2.95 17.87 3.79
N THR A 61 -3.21 16.59 3.95
CA THR A 61 -3.33 15.61 2.86
C THR A 61 -4.54 15.84 1.95
N LYS A 62 -5.49 16.69 2.33
CA LYS A 62 -6.56 17.16 1.44
C LYS A 62 -6.01 18.06 0.33
N ASN A 63 -4.90 18.75 0.54
CA ASN A 63 -4.29 19.63 -0.45
C ASN A 63 -3.79 18.84 -1.68
N LYS A 64 -4.24 19.20 -2.87
CA LYS A 64 -3.91 18.51 -4.13
C LYS A 64 -2.41 18.57 -4.46
N ASN A 65 -1.78 19.72 -4.22
CA ASN A 65 -0.35 19.90 -4.48
C ASN A 65 0.50 19.08 -3.52
N PHE A 66 0.11 18.95 -2.25
CA PHE A 66 0.74 18.05 -1.30
C PHE A 66 0.73 16.59 -1.79
N ARG A 67 -0.44 16.09 -2.21
CA ARG A 67 -0.54 14.72 -2.74
C ARG A 67 0.30 14.50 -4.00
N ARG A 68 0.33 15.48 -4.91
CA ARG A 68 1.18 15.43 -6.12
C ARG A 68 2.66 15.41 -5.78
N ALA A 69 3.08 16.20 -4.78
CA ALA A 69 4.45 16.17 -4.30
C ALA A 69 4.85 14.78 -3.81
N MET A 70 4.03 14.17 -2.96
CA MET A 70 4.29 12.82 -2.46
C MET A 70 4.29 11.76 -3.58
N GLN A 71 3.39 11.88 -4.54
CA GLN A 71 3.34 10.98 -5.70
C GLN A 71 4.63 11.05 -6.51
N LEU A 72 5.10 12.24 -6.85
CA LEU A 72 6.31 12.45 -7.66
C LEU A 72 7.62 12.12 -6.91
N ALA A 73 7.59 12.04 -5.58
CA ALA A 73 8.76 11.78 -4.78
C ALA A 73 9.11 10.30 -4.59
N GLN A 74 8.37 9.38 -5.21
CA GLN A 74 8.52 7.93 -5.03
C GLN A 74 8.61 7.17 -6.36
N ASP A 75 9.26 6.00 -6.30
CA ASP A 75 9.24 4.96 -7.32
C ASP A 75 8.88 3.63 -6.65
N PRO A 76 7.71 3.03 -6.96
CA PRO A 76 7.30 1.73 -6.39
C PRO A 76 8.31 0.61 -6.60
N SER A 77 9.12 0.69 -7.66
CA SER A 77 10.15 -0.30 -7.97
C SER A 77 11.24 -0.36 -6.89
N GLU A 78 11.54 0.76 -6.26
CA GLU A 78 12.53 0.81 -5.17
C GLU A 78 12.06 0.02 -3.95
N LEU A 79 10.81 0.22 -3.52
CA LEU A 79 10.22 -0.55 -2.42
C LEU A 79 10.24 -2.06 -2.74
N VAL A 80 9.72 -2.43 -3.91
CA VAL A 80 9.55 -3.85 -4.26
C VAL A 80 10.88 -4.57 -4.42
N TYR A 81 11.79 -4.02 -5.25
CA TYR A 81 13.00 -4.74 -5.64
C TYR A 81 14.18 -4.54 -4.70
N LYS A 82 14.26 -3.41 -3.98
CA LYS A 82 15.40 -3.12 -3.11
C LYS A 82 15.11 -3.34 -1.64
N VAL A 83 13.86 -3.13 -1.20
CA VAL A 83 13.47 -3.21 0.22
C VAL A 83 12.81 -4.53 0.54
N LEU A 84 11.68 -4.83 -0.09
CA LEU A 84 10.93 -6.07 0.18
C LEU A 84 11.67 -7.30 -0.36
N LYS A 85 12.24 -7.21 -1.56
CA LYS A 85 13.03 -8.28 -2.21
C LYS A 85 12.29 -9.62 -2.33
N GLU A 86 10.98 -9.59 -2.30
CA GLU A 86 10.16 -10.78 -2.41
C GLU A 86 9.66 -10.95 -3.84
N ALA A 87 9.86 -12.15 -4.41
CA ALA A 87 9.45 -12.46 -5.77
C ALA A 87 7.92 -12.43 -5.98
N ALA A 88 7.15 -12.39 -4.89
CA ALA A 88 5.70 -12.33 -4.91
C ALA A 88 5.15 -10.93 -5.22
N TYR A 89 5.93 -9.87 -5.01
CA TYR A 89 5.50 -8.50 -5.25
C TYR A 89 5.98 -7.99 -6.60
N ILE A 90 5.12 -7.21 -7.26
CA ILE A 90 5.46 -6.46 -8.48
C ILE A 90 5.09 -4.99 -8.27
N PRO A 91 5.87 -4.03 -8.80
CA PRO A 91 5.51 -2.61 -8.72
C PRO A 91 4.18 -2.35 -9.41
N ALA A 92 3.25 -1.70 -8.70
CA ALA A 92 1.97 -1.32 -9.26
C ALA A 92 2.10 0.00 -10.04
N GLU A 93 1.58 0.03 -11.27
CA GLU A 93 1.50 1.23 -12.09
C GLU A 93 0.12 1.90 -12.01
N SER A 94 -0.85 1.22 -11.40
CA SER A 94 -2.24 1.64 -11.29
C SER A 94 -2.91 0.96 -10.10
N LEU A 95 -4.02 1.55 -9.63
CA LEU A 95 -4.93 0.89 -8.69
C LEU A 95 -5.52 -0.41 -9.30
N PHE A 96 -5.70 -0.43 -10.62
CA PHE A 96 -6.21 -1.59 -11.33
C PHE A 96 -5.06 -2.56 -11.67
N PRO A 97 -5.09 -3.82 -11.20
CA PRO A 97 -4.06 -4.80 -11.54
C PRO A 97 -4.04 -5.12 -13.03
N SER A 98 -2.88 -5.59 -13.51
CA SER A 98 -2.67 -5.85 -14.95
C SER A 98 -3.52 -6.98 -15.52
N TRP A 99 -3.99 -7.88 -14.67
CA TRP A 99 -4.74 -9.08 -15.04
C TRP A 99 -6.26 -8.90 -14.96
N ILE A 100 -6.77 -7.82 -14.31
CA ILE A 100 -8.22 -7.62 -14.10
C ILE A 100 -8.97 -7.53 -15.43
N GLN A 101 -10.11 -8.22 -15.50
CA GLN A 101 -10.95 -8.23 -16.70
C GLN A 101 -11.65 -6.89 -16.91
N GLY A 102 -11.83 -6.56 -18.18
CA GLY A 102 -12.65 -5.46 -18.66
C GLY A 102 -13.68 -5.96 -19.68
N ALA A 103 -14.32 -5.07 -20.41
CA ALA A 103 -15.33 -5.43 -21.41
C ALA A 103 -14.68 -6.03 -22.67
N GLY A 104 -14.47 -7.35 -22.68
CA GLY A 104 -13.94 -8.10 -23.83
C GLY A 104 -12.43 -8.27 -23.91
N ASP A 105 -11.65 -7.58 -23.09
CA ASP A 105 -10.19 -7.77 -22.91
C ASP A 105 -9.80 -7.27 -21.51
N LEU A 106 -8.52 -7.38 -21.14
CA LEU A 106 -7.99 -6.86 -19.89
C LEU A 106 -8.24 -5.35 -19.78
N PHE A 107 -8.76 -4.92 -18.63
CA PHE A 107 -9.09 -3.51 -18.36
C PHE A 107 -7.92 -2.57 -18.66
N ARG A 108 -6.71 -2.92 -18.22
CA ARG A 108 -5.51 -2.09 -18.41
C ARG A 108 -4.97 -2.04 -19.84
N LYS A 109 -5.39 -2.96 -20.72
CA LYS A 109 -5.12 -2.83 -22.16
C LYS A 109 -6.07 -1.82 -22.81
N GLN A 110 -7.32 -1.81 -22.38
CA GLN A 110 -8.33 -0.84 -22.86
C GLN A 110 -8.10 0.56 -22.27
N HIS A 111 -7.65 0.60 -21.00
CA HIS A 111 -7.40 1.82 -20.22
C HIS A 111 -5.96 1.78 -19.65
N PRO A 112 -4.95 2.08 -20.48
CA PRO A 112 -3.56 2.06 -20.02
C PRO A 112 -3.34 3.12 -18.94
N PRO A 113 -2.56 2.82 -17.90
CA PRO A 113 -2.27 3.76 -16.83
C PRO A 113 -1.44 4.94 -17.35
N ILE A 114 -1.62 6.08 -16.74
CA ILE A 114 -0.70 7.21 -16.95
C ILE A 114 0.64 6.80 -16.33
N LYS A 115 1.69 6.77 -17.15
CA LYS A 115 3.03 6.45 -16.66
C LYS A 115 3.45 7.45 -15.60
N HIS A 116 3.73 6.94 -14.42
CA HIS A 116 4.31 7.71 -13.33
C HIS A 116 5.84 7.71 -13.49
N GLN A 117 6.44 8.90 -13.42
CA GLN A 117 7.88 9.06 -13.38
C GLN A 117 8.24 9.88 -12.15
N MET A 118 9.15 9.37 -11.33
CA MET A 118 9.67 10.09 -10.18
C MET A 118 10.40 11.37 -10.65
N ASP A 119 10.06 12.49 -10.02
CA ASP A 119 10.65 13.81 -10.28
C ASP A 119 10.72 14.59 -8.97
N ILE A 120 11.88 14.54 -8.32
CA ILE A 120 12.07 15.12 -6.98
C ILE A 120 12.04 16.65 -7.02
N GLU A 121 12.56 17.28 -8.08
CA GLU A 121 12.57 18.75 -8.19
C GLU A 121 11.15 19.26 -8.30
N LYS A 122 10.37 18.69 -9.21
CA LYS A 122 8.96 19.01 -9.37
C LYS A 122 8.12 18.65 -8.13
N ALA A 123 8.46 17.57 -7.44
CA ALA A 123 7.83 17.22 -6.17
C ALA A 123 8.03 18.32 -5.12
N ARG A 124 9.24 18.88 -5.02
CA ARG A 124 9.54 19.99 -4.11
C ARG A 124 8.83 21.28 -4.49
N GLU A 125 8.70 21.57 -5.78
CA GLU A 125 7.89 22.71 -6.27
C GLU A 125 6.43 22.59 -5.82
N TYR A 126 5.82 21.43 -6.03
CA TYR A 126 4.45 21.17 -5.57
C TYR A 126 4.32 21.23 -4.05
N LEU A 127 5.32 20.74 -3.32
CA LEU A 127 5.32 20.81 -1.86
C LEU A 127 5.34 22.27 -1.37
N GLU A 128 6.15 23.12 -2.00
CA GLU A 128 6.22 24.55 -1.67
C GLU A 128 4.94 25.30 -2.03
N LEU A 129 4.29 24.95 -3.14
CA LEU A 129 2.96 25.46 -3.48
C LEU A 129 1.94 25.08 -2.40
N ALA A 130 1.92 23.81 -2.00
CA ALA A 130 1.04 23.34 -0.95
C ALA A 130 1.26 24.06 0.39
N ARG A 131 2.53 24.31 0.76
CA ARG A 131 2.90 25.03 1.98
C ARG A 131 2.33 26.44 2.00
N LYS A 132 2.41 27.14 0.87
CA LYS A 132 1.86 28.50 0.71
C LYS A 132 0.31 28.49 0.76
N GLU A 133 -0.33 27.56 0.07
CA GLU A 133 -1.80 27.44 0.05
C GLU A 133 -2.37 27.12 1.42
N LEU A 134 -1.62 26.35 2.23
CA LEU A 134 -2.01 25.97 3.60
C LEU A 134 -1.59 27.00 4.64
N GLY A 135 -0.80 28.03 4.27
CA GLY A 135 -0.32 29.06 5.20
C GLY A 135 0.61 28.51 6.28
N LEU A 136 1.43 27.51 5.97
CA LEU A 136 2.29 26.84 6.93
C LEU A 136 3.69 27.46 6.93
N ASP A 137 4.22 27.75 8.11
CA ASP A 137 5.62 28.13 8.29
C ASP A 137 6.54 26.89 8.22
N ALA A 138 6.09 25.79 8.79
CA ALA A 138 6.77 24.49 8.76
C ALA A 138 5.76 23.35 8.62
N TRP A 139 6.22 22.21 8.07
CA TRP A 139 5.39 21.02 7.96
C TRP A 139 5.20 20.37 9.34
N PRO A 140 3.97 20.09 9.77
CA PRO A 140 3.75 19.27 10.94
C PRO A 140 4.15 17.81 10.66
N PRO A 141 4.46 17.01 11.69
CA PRO A 141 4.66 15.59 11.52
C PRO A 141 3.42 14.90 10.93
N ILE A 142 3.62 14.06 9.91
CA ILE A 142 2.58 13.35 9.19
C ILE A 142 2.37 11.98 9.84
N VAL A 143 1.14 11.63 10.15
CA VAL A 143 0.80 10.31 10.72
C VAL A 143 0.61 9.30 9.60
N LEU A 144 1.51 8.30 9.53
CA LEU A 144 1.38 7.13 8.66
C LEU A 144 0.84 5.95 9.45
N LEU A 145 -0.43 5.67 9.27
CA LEU A 145 -1.12 4.51 9.86
C LEU A 145 -0.80 3.25 9.03
N THR A 146 -0.48 2.15 9.71
CA THR A 146 -0.20 0.87 9.03
C THR A 146 -0.50 -0.33 9.92
N GLY A 147 -0.42 -1.54 9.35
CA GLY A 147 -0.52 -2.79 10.08
C GLY A 147 0.76 -3.14 10.84
N ASP A 148 0.66 -4.08 11.77
CA ASP A 148 1.74 -4.56 12.63
C ASP A 148 2.48 -5.79 12.05
N THR A 149 2.27 -6.11 10.76
CA THR A 149 3.01 -7.19 10.09
C THR A 149 4.43 -6.76 9.73
N PRO A 150 5.39 -7.68 9.64
CA PRO A 150 6.77 -7.36 9.24
C PRO A 150 6.87 -6.58 7.92
N VAL A 151 6.09 -6.99 6.91
CA VAL A 151 6.06 -6.31 5.59
C VAL A 151 5.50 -4.89 5.70
N SER A 152 4.43 -4.72 6.48
CA SER A 152 3.83 -3.39 6.71
C SER A 152 4.78 -2.46 7.44
N THR A 153 5.47 -2.96 8.47
CA THR A 153 6.46 -2.21 9.24
C THR A 153 7.62 -1.77 8.35
N LEU A 154 8.21 -2.71 7.60
CA LEU A 154 9.33 -2.43 6.70
C LEU A 154 8.94 -1.43 5.60
N SER A 155 7.73 -1.55 5.06
CA SER A 155 7.22 -0.60 4.05
C SER A 155 7.00 0.79 4.65
N ALA A 156 6.50 0.89 5.88
CA ALA A 156 6.28 2.18 6.53
C ALA A 156 7.60 2.88 6.87
N GLU A 157 8.60 2.15 7.36
CA GLU A 157 9.96 2.66 7.60
C GLU A 157 10.61 3.16 6.31
N TYR A 158 10.46 2.42 5.21
CA TYR A 158 10.92 2.86 3.89
C TYR A 158 10.28 4.19 3.48
N TYR A 159 8.95 4.32 3.58
CA TYR A 159 8.26 5.57 3.22
C TYR A 159 8.64 6.73 4.14
N GLN A 160 8.81 6.49 5.43
CA GLN A 160 9.28 7.49 6.39
C GLN A 160 10.64 8.06 5.96
N GLU A 161 11.62 7.19 5.67
CA GLU A 161 12.95 7.61 5.23
C GLU A 161 12.93 8.25 3.83
N LEU A 162 12.15 7.69 2.91
CA LEU A 162 12.01 8.22 1.55
C LEU A 162 11.50 9.66 1.55
N PHE A 163 10.39 9.93 2.24
CA PHE A 163 9.81 11.27 2.24
C PHE A 163 10.62 12.27 3.07
N LYS A 164 11.32 11.80 4.10
CA LYS A 164 12.31 12.64 4.80
C LYS A 164 13.46 13.03 3.88
N ARG A 165 14.04 12.07 3.18
CA ARG A 165 15.18 12.30 2.27
C ARG A 165 14.80 13.19 1.08
N ASN A 166 13.67 12.90 0.43
CA ASN A 166 13.29 13.53 -0.82
C ASN A 166 12.58 14.88 -0.62
N LEU A 167 11.77 15.02 0.42
CA LEU A 167 10.88 16.15 0.66
C LEU A 167 11.13 16.89 1.99
N GLY A 168 11.95 16.36 2.88
CA GLY A 168 12.14 16.93 4.22
C GLY A 168 10.93 16.77 5.14
N LEU A 169 10.02 15.85 4.83
CA LEU A 169 8.82 15.60 5.63
C LEU A 169 9.11 14.62 6.76
N GLU A 170 8.76 14.99 7.98
CA GLU A 170 8.82 14.08 9.12
C GLU A 170 7.52 13.27 9.21
N MET A 171 7.67 11.95 9.35
CA MET A 171 6.52 11.05 9.50
C MET A 171 6.57 10.31 10.83
N ARG A 172 5.42 10.14 11.44
CA ARG A 172 5.23 9.31 12.63
C ARG A 172 4.47 8.06 12.23
N ILE A 173 5.11 6.91 12.35
CA ILE A 173 4.51 5.61 12.07
C ILE A 173 3.59 5.25 13.23
N ASP A 174 2.34 4.88 12.92
CA ASP A 174 1.32 4.41 13.83
C ASP A 174 0.98 2.94 13.49
N LEU A 175 1.69 2.00 14.16
CA LEU A 175 1.49 0.56 13.99
C LEU A 175 0.27 0.10 14.76
N GLN A 176 -0.65 -0.58 14.09
CA GLN A 176 -1.89 -1.04 14.69
C GLN A 176 -2.23 -2.46 14.24
N THR A 177 -2.88 -3.21 15.12
CA THR A 177 -3.52 -4.46 14.70
C THR A 177 -4.57 -4.18 13.61
N PHE A 178 -4.92 -5.18 12.81
CA PHE A 178 -5.90 -5.00 11.72
C PHE A 178 -7.21 -4.34 12.18
N LYS A 179 -7.77 -4.80 13.31
CA LYS A 179 -9.01 -4.23 13.88
C LYS A 179 -8.86 -2.77 14.29
N GLN A 180 -7.76 -2.44 14.97
CA GLN A 180 -7.47 -1.08 15.43
C GLN A 180 -7.21 -0.15 14.24
N ARG A 181 -6.46 -0.61 13.23
CA ARG A 181 -6.24 0.13 11.99
C ARG A 181 -7.55 0.48 11.30
N LEU A 182 -8.47 -0.50 11.14
CA LEU A 182 -9.79 -0.24 10.55
C LEU A 182 -10.61 0.77 11.36
N ALA A 183 -10.56 0.70 12.69
CA ALA A 183 -11.24 1.68 13.56
C ALA A 183 -10.69 3.08 13.34
N LYS A 184 -9.36 3.27 13.34
CA LYS A 184 -8.69 4.56 13.08
C LYS A 184 -8.94 5.08 11.66
N MET A 185 -8.98 4.21 10.66
CA MET A 185 -9.36 4.60 9.29
C MET A 185 -10.79 5.14 9.25
N THR A 186 -11.71 4.51 9.96
CA THR A 186 -13.11 4.93 10.03
C THR A 186 -13.28 6.26 10.78
N SER A 187 -12.58 6.45 11.92
CA SER A 187 -12.61 7.71 12.68
C SER A 187 -11.81 8.85 12.03
N GLY A 188 -10.89 8.51 11.07
CA GLY A 188 -10.04 9.51 10.41
C GLY A 188 -8.81 9.92 11.21
N GLU A 189 -8.33 9.07 12.12
CA GLU A 189 -7.15 9.32 12.95
C GLU A 189 -5.85 8.97 12.23
N PHE A 190 -5.65 9.52 11.05
CA PHE A 190 -4.46 9.37 10.22
C PHE A 190 -4.35 10.51 9.22
N ASP A 191 -3.18 10.71 8.65
CA ASP A 191 -2.95 11.57 7.49
C ASP A 191 -2.77 10.72 6.24
N LEU A 192 -1.97 9.67 6.35
CA LEU A 192 -1.74 8.63 5.35
C LEU A 192 -2.00 7.26 5.97
N VAL A 193 -2.50 6.33 5.19
CA VAL A 193 -2.56 4.92 5.57
C VAL A 193 -1.97 4.04 4.49
N LEU A 194 -1.08 3.13 4.88
CA LEU A 194 -0.65 2.03 4.03
C LEU A 194 -1.73 0.95 4.09
N SER A 195 -2.46 0.83 3.01
CA SER A 195 -3.62 -0.05 2.87
C SER A 195 -3.46 -0.96 1.67
N GLY A 196 -4.39 -1.89 1.50
CA GLY A 196 -4.47 -2.76 0.35
C GLY A 196 -5.89 -3.22 0.12
N TRP A 197 -6.17 -3.63 -1.09
CA TRP A 197 -7.43 -4.21 -1.48
C TRP A 197 -7.22 -5.49 -2.28
N GLY A 198 -7.74 -6.61 -1.78
CA GLY A 198 -7.91 -7.84 -2.53
C GLY A 198 -9.25 -7.80 -3.26
N PRO A 199 -9.31 -8.21 -4.54
CA PRO A 199 -10.56 -8.16 -5.30
C PRO A 199 -11.58 -9.14 -4.74
N ASP A 200 -12.84 -8.72 -4.62
CA ASP A 200 -13.94 -9.59 -4.24
C ASP A 200 -14.45 -10.41 -5.43
N TYR A 201 -14.17 -9.95 -6.66
CA TYR A 201 -14.55 -10.57 -7.93
C TYR A 201 -13.66 -10.06 -9.08
N ASP A 202 -13.63 -10.77 -10.19
CA ASP A 202 -12.80 -10.44 -11.36
C ASP A 202 -13.50 -9.41 -12.27
N ASP A 203 -13.56 -8.18 -11.80
CA ASP A 203 -14.02 -7.01 -12.56
C ASP A 203 -13.32 -5.75 -12.01
N ALA A 204 -13.00 -4.81 -12.88
CA ALA A 204 -12.33 -3.56 -12.51
C ALA A 204 -13.13 -2.73 -11.47
N LEU A 205 -14.43 -2.91 -11.40
CA LEU A 205 -15.30 -2.18 -10.49
C LEU A 205 -14.97 -2.45 -9.01
N THR A 206 -14.46 -3.66 -8.68
CA THR A 206 -14.03 -3.96 -7.30
C THR A 206 -12.97 -3.01 -6.77
N PHE A 207 -12.16 -2.41 -7.67
CA PHE A 207 -11.17 -1.38 -7.36
C PHE A 207 -11.70 0.03 -7.58
N GLY A 208 -12.46 0.26 -8.65
CA GLY A 208 -13.00 1.57 -9.01
C GLY A 208 -13.94 2.14 -7.96
N ASP A 209 -14.76 1.30 -7.38
CA ASP A 209 -15.74 1.70 -6.37
C ASP A 209 -15.13 2.12 -5.04
N LEU A 210 -13.90 1.69 -4.73
CA LEU A 210 -13.26 1.97 -3.42
C LEU A 210 -13.24 3.45 -3.05
N PHE A 211 -13.08 4.31 -4.04
CA PHE A 211 -12.93 5.75 -3.84
C PHE A 211 -14.18 6.54 -4.24
N SER A 212 -15.28 5.85 -4.53
CA SER A 212 -16.56 6.52 -4.74
C SER A 212 -17.09 7.12 -3.44
N SER A 213 -17.67 8.33 -3.50
CA SER A 213 -18.11 9.06 -2.30
C SER A 213 -19.15 8.33 -1.45
N TRP A 214 -19.95 7.47 -2.07
CA TRP A 214 -20.96 6.62 -1.42
C TRP A 214 -20.38 5.33 -0.79
N ASN A 215 -19.16 4.91 -1.16
CA ASN A 215 -18.60 3.64 -0.71
C ASN A 215 -18.05 3.76 0.73
N LEU A 216 -18.46 2.83 1.59
CA LEU A 216 -18.01 2.79 2.99
C LEU A 216 -16.52 2.47 3.13
N ASN A 217 -15.90 1.85 2.12
CA ASN A 217 -14.46 1.58 2.09
C ASN A 217 -13.63 2.82 1.67
N ASN A 218 -14.25 3.87 1.14
CA ASN A 218 -13.62 5.18 0.97
C ASN A 218 -13.38 5.84 2.34
N ARG A 219 -12.47 5.25 3.12
CA ARG A 219 -12.18 5.73 4.47
C ARG A 219 -11.37 7.01 4.49
N GLY A 220 -10.61 7.28 3.44
CA GLY A 220 -9.95 8.56 3.22
C GLY A 220 -10.89 9.71 2.87
N ARG A 221 -12.17 9.43 2.58
CA ARG A 221 -13.17 10.43 2.18
C ARG A 221 -12.77 11.21 0.93
N TYR A 222 -12.19 10.49 -0.04
CA TYR A 222 -11.97 11.08 -1.37
C TYR A 222 -13.32 11.45 -1.98
N ASP A 223 -13.42 12.67 -2.47
CA ASP A 223 -14.58 13.17 -3.22
C ASP A 223 -14.07 14.18 -4.27
N SER A 224 -14.38 13.92 -5.53
CA SER A 224 -14.03 14.79 -6.64
C SER A 224 -15.19 14.89 -7.59
N ALA A 225 -15.48 16.10 -8.04
CA ALA A 225 -16.48 16.37 -9.07
C ALA A 225 -15.94 16.17 -10.50
N GLU A 226 -14.66 15.81 -10.65
CA GLU A 226 -13.98 15.57 -11.94
C GLU A 226 -14.12 14.11 -12.38
#